data_7fa409e386455eb2758438e1f1ce5e07
#
_entry.id   7fa409e386455eb2758438e1f1ce5e07
#
_cell.length_a   1.000
_cell.length_b   1.000
_cell.length_c   1.000
_cell.angle_alpha   90.00
_cell.angle_beta   90.00
_cell.angle_gamma   90.00
#
_symmetry.space_group_name_H-M   'P 1'
#
loop_
_entity.id
_entity.type
_entity.pdbx_description
1 polymer ?
#
loop_
_entity_poly.entity_id
_entity_poly.type
_entity_poly.pdbx_seq_one_letter_code
_entity_poly.pdbx_strand_id
1 'polypeptide(L)'
;MSINDLYFRPFDKARLDRLTEAIVQEKLSAALLSESEGLLDHYGRILVQRLRERNRINVEVYYPNSTEALITRFNKILENISVDAATKTVDSNAPQRVLVAFDSHATGLREVQLMARLVRDFPGANTRIILLLDKRSSTQVEKKIEAFGNKIVRWDISTPTQREASVLLSESELTGMEPEVRKALENVGVSLDAKLALAASNRAINKAEEEMQKNEN
;
A
#
# COMPACT_ATOMS: atom_id res chain seq x y z
N MET A 1 -2.23 21.40 -2.40
CA MET A 1 -2.18 19.92 -2.45
C MET A 1 -0.70 19.54 -2.44
N SER A 2 -0.26 18.65 -1.59
CA SER A 2 1.14 18.17 -1.63
C SER A 2 1.18 16.91 -2.49
N ILE A 3 2.31 16.64 -3.14
CA ILE A 3 2.50 15.39 -3.91
C ILE A 3 2.35 14.15 -3.00
N ASN A 4 2.55 14.32 -1.69
CA ASN A 4 2.32 13.30 -0.68
C ASN A 4 0.83 13.01 -0.41
N ASP A 5 -0.08 13.84 -0.94
CA ASP A 5 -1.53 13.67 -0.82
C ASP A 5 -2.18 13.34 -2.18
N LEU A 6 -1.36 12.95 -3.17
CA LEU A 6 -1.85 12.59 -4.49
C LEU A 6 -2.45 11.17 -4.45
N TYR A 7 -3.70 11.05 -4.89
CA TYR A 7 -4.38 9.77 -5.07
C TYR A 7 -4.67 9.58 -6.55
N PHE A 8 -4.16 8.51 -7.12
CA PHE A 8 -4.28 8.27 -8.57
C PHE A 8 -5.69 7.85 -8.99
N ARG A 9 -6.48 7.32 -8.07
CA ARG A 9 -7.86 6.88 -8.32
C ARG A 9 -8.80 7.40 -7.24
N PRO A 10 -10.08 7.63 -7.54
CA PRO A 10 -11.03 8.22 -6.60
C PRO A 10 -11.17 7.46 -5.26
N PHE A 11 -11.05 6.13 -5.29
CA PHE A 11 -11.22 5.28 -4.12
C PHE A 11 -9.94 4.99 -3.34
N ASP A 12 -8.77 5.41 -3.85
CA ASP A 12 -7.48 5.07 -3.22
C ASP A 12 -7.34 5.70 -1.84
N LYS A 13 -7.86 6.92 -1.66
CA LYS A 13 -7.90 7.57 -0.35
C LYS A 13 -8.68 6.74 0.68
N ALA A 14 -9.89 6.33 0.33
CA ALA A 14 -10.74 5.55 1.23
C ALA A 14 -10.13 4.18 1.53
N ARG A 15 -9.47 3.56 0.56
CA ARG A 15 -8.74 2.30 0.76
C ARG A 15 -7.58 2.47 1.71
N LEU A 16 -6.80 3.54 1.57
CA LEU A 16 -5.67 3.83 2.44
C LEU A 16 -6.12 4.18 3.87
N ASP A 17 -7.24 4.94 3.99
CA ASP A 17 -7.86 5.22 5.29
C ASP A 17 -8.28 3.93 5.98
N ARG A 18 -8.94 3.02 5.27
CA ARG A 18 -9.33 1.71 5.78
C ARG A 18 -8.15 0.84 6.22
N LEU A 19 -7.04 0.84 5.42
CA LEU A 19 -5.81 0.13 5.81
C LEU A 19 -5.21 0.71 7.10
N THR A 20 -5.13 2.03 7.17
CA THR A 20 -4.60 2.71 8.36
C THR A 20 -5.41 2.34 9.59
N GLU A 21 -6.74 2.34 9.49
CA GLU A 21 -7.63 1.94 10.58
C GLU A 21 -7.45 0.48 10.98
N ALA A 22 -7.37 -0.43 10.01
CA ALA A 22 -7.15 -1.84 10.25
C ALA A 22 -5.84 -2.10 11.04
N ILE A 23 -4.76 -1.39 10.70
CA ILE A 23 -3.49 -1.52 11.41
C ILE A 23 -3.60 -0.94 12.82
N VAL A 24 -4.17 0.25 12.97
CA VAL A 24 -4.16 1.00 14.24
C VAL A 24 -5.18 0.43 15.22
N GLN A 25 -6.42 0.23 14.78
CA GLN A 25 -7.55 -0.13 15.65
C GLN A 25 -7.75 -1.65 15.73
N GLU A 26 -7.78 -2.32 14.57
CA GLU A 26 -8.08 -3.76 14.50
C GLU A 26 -6.83 -4.62 14.73
N LYS A 27 -5.65 -4.00 14.86
CA LYS A 27 -4.39 -4.70 15.11
C LYS A 27 -4.05 -5.72 14.01
N LEU A 28 -4.41 -5.41 12.77
CA LEU A 28 -4.10 -6.25 11.61
C LEU A 28 -2.80 -5.82 10.94
N SER A 29 -2.13 -6.76 10.29
CA SER A 29 -1.06 -6.50 9.34
C SER A 29 -1.67 -6.06 8.00
N ALA A 30 -0.87 -5.56 7.06
CA ALA A 30 -1.33 -5.15 5.75
C ALA A 30 -0.44 -5.70 4.63
N ALA A 31 -1.04 -6.00 3.48
CA ALA A 31 -0.34 -6.30 2.24
C ALA A 31 -0.82 -5.35 1.15
N LEU A 32 0.10 -4.58 0.60
CA LEU A 32 -0.10 -3.76 -0.58
C LEU A 32 0.49 -4.51 -1.78
N LEU A 33 -0.31 -4.71 -2.81
CA LEU A 33 0.07 -5.46 -4.00
C LEU A 33 -0.10 -4.59 -5.24
N SER A 34 0.88 -4.57 -6.12
CA SER A 34 0.76 -3.91 -7.42
C SER A 34 1.66 -4.57 -8.45
N GLU A 35 1.38 -4.33 -9.73
CA GLU A 35 2.28 -4.59 -10.84
C GLU A 35 3.21 -3.39 -11.12
N SER A 36 2.99 -2.26 -10.45
CA SER A 36 3.81 -1.06 -10.52
C SER A 36 4.55 -0.84 -9.21
N GLU A 37 5.87 -0.91 -9.25
CA GLU A 37 6.72 -0.59 -8.11
C GLU A 37 6.53 0.87 -7.67
N GLY A 38 6.34 1.78 -8.63
CA GLY A 38 6.07 3.19 -8.34
C GLY A 38 4.80 3.40 -7.51
N LEU A 39 3.74 2.60 -7.75
CA LEU A 39 2.52 2.65 -6.93
C LEU A 39 2.74 2.09 -5.52
N LEU A 40 3.50 1.00 -5.39
CA LEU A 40 3.85 0.44 -4.09
C LEU A 40 4.67 1.42 -3.25
N ASP A 41 5.67 2.04 -3.86
CA ASP A 41 6.50 3.05 -3.20
C ASP A 41 5.67 4.27 -2.79
N HIS A 42 4.84 4.80 -3.70
CA HIS A 42 3.99 5.96 -3.45
C HIS A 42 3.02 5.73 -2.28
N TYR A 43 2.18 4.70 -2.37
CA TYR A 43 1.20 4.43 -1.31
C TYR A 43 1.82 3.87 -0.04
N GLY A 44 2.94 3.14 -0.16
CA GLY A 44 3.73 2.70 0.98
C GLY A 44 4.26 3.87 1.80
N ARG A 45 4.78 4.91 1.14
CA ARG A 45 5.25 6.14 1.81
C ARG A 45 4.12 6.89 2.50
N ILE A 46 2.98 7.07 1.82
CA ILE A 46 1.83 7.75 2.43
C ILE A 46 1.35 6.98 3.67
N LEU A 47 1.24 5.65 3.58
CA LEU A 47 0.83 4.81 4.70
C LEU A 47 1.82 4.93 5.88
N VAL A 48 3.12 4.84 5.61
CA VAL A 48 4.18 4.99 6.63
C VAL A 48 4.11 6.37 7.29
N GLN A 49 3.95 7.43 6.50
CA GLN A 49 3.82 8.79 7.04
C GLN A 49 2.61 8.91 7.97
N ARG A 50 1.43 8.45 7.54
CA ARG A 50 0.21 8.46 8.36
C ARG A 50 0.35 7.69 9.66
N LEU A 51 1.05 6.56 9.63
CA LEU A 51 1.29 5.77 10.84
C LEU A 51 2.27 6.47 11.78
N ARG A 52 3.31 7.14 11.26
CA ARG A 52 4.27 7.91 12.07
C ARG A 52 3.64 9.13 12.75
N GLU A 53 2.61 9.71 12.15
CA GLU A 53 1.85 10.80 12.72
C GLU A 53 0.95 10.36 13.90
N ARG A 54 0.75 9.05 14.07
CA ARG A 54 -0.02 8.49 15.18
C ARG A 54 0.86 8.32 16.42
N ASN A 55 0.40 8.87 17.53
CA ASN A 55 1.06 8.68 18.82
C ASN A 55 1.17 7.18 19.15
N ARG A 56 2.31 6.77 19.71
CA ARG A 56 2.60 5.40 20.18
C ARG A 56 2.75 4.34 19.07
N ILE A 57 2.90 4.74 17.80
CA ILE A 57 3.26 3.81 16.72
C ILE A 57 4.72 4.03 16.35
N ASN A 58 5.54 2.99 16.52
CA ASN A 58 6.92 2.96 16.05
C ASN A 58 6.97 2.23 14.70
N VAL A 59 7.26 2.97 13.64
CA VAL A 59 7.37 2.42 12.28
C VAL A 59 8.82 2.23 11.92
N GLU A 60 9.20 0.99 11.66
CA GLU A 60 10.54 0.57 11.28
C GLU A 60 10.52 -0.05 9.88
N VAL A 61 11.45 0.38 9.04
CA VAL A 61 11.65 -0.22 7.71
C VAL A 61 12.58 -1.43 7.87
N TYR A 62 12.16 -2.55 7.32
CA TYR A 62 12.93 -3.78 7.27
C TYR A 62 13.40 -4.06 5.85
N TYR A 63 14.70 -4.10 5.67
CA TYR A 63 15.32 -4.59 4.44
C TYR A 63 15.74 -6.03 4.66
N PRO A 64 15.19 -6.99 3.90
CA PRO A 64 15.53 -8.39 4.06
C PRO A 64 16.99 -8.62 3.68
N ASN A 65 17.81 -8.99 4.67
CA ASN A 65 19.21 -9.31 4.44
C ASN A 65 19.46 -10.82 4.54
N SER A 66 18.86 -11.46 5.54
CA SER A 66 18.88 -12.90 5.75
C SER A 66 17.85 -13.33 6.79
N THR A 67 17.53 -14.63 6.81
CA THR A 67 16.66 -15.23 7.83
C THR A 67 17.24 -15.04 9.24
N GLU A 68 18.57 -15.13 9.40
CA GLU A 68 19.28 -14.95 10.67
C GLU A 68 19.12 -13.53 11.20
N ALA A 69 19.25 -12.52 10.35
CA ALA A 69 19.03 -11.13 10.72
C ALA A 69 17.58 -10.88 11.19
N LEU A 70 16.61 -11.52 10.55
CA LEU A 70 15.21 -11.45 10.96
C LEU A 70 14.99 -12.10 12.33
N ILE A 71 15.54 -13.28 12.57
CA ILE A 71 15.46 -13.97 13.86
C ILE A 71 16.12 -13.13 14.96
N THR A 72 17.30 -12.58 14.71
CA THR A 72 17.98 -11.70 15.67
C THR A 72 17.11 -10.49 16.01
N ARG A 73 16.46 -9.90 15.03
CA ARG A 73 15.53 -8.79 15.25
C ARG A 73 14.32 -9.20 16.07
N PHE A 74 13.75 -10.37 15.81
CA PHE A 74 12.61 -10.88 16.59
C PHE A 74 13.00 -11.18 18.03
N ASN A 75 14.16 -11.77 18.26
CA ASN A 75 14.68 -11.98 19.60
C ASN A 75 14.81 -10.65 20.35
N LYS A 76 15.34 -9.61 19.72
CA LYS A 76 15.42 -8.26 20.29
C LYS A 76 14.05 -7.65 20.60
N ILE A 77 13.02 -7.93 19.78
CA ILE A 77 11.64 -7.49 20.05
C ILE A 77 11.10 -8.18 21.30
N LEU A 78 11.39 -9.46 21.47
CA LEU A 78 10.88 -10.31 22.55
C LEU A 78 11.72 -10.25 23.82
N GLU A 79 12.98 -9.77 23.77
CA GLU A 79 13.96 -9.78 24.86
C GLU A 79 13.47 -9.13 26.16
N ASN A 80 12.65 -8.09 26.03
CA ASN A 80 12.10 -7.34 27.18
C ASN A 80 10.65 -7.75 27.54
N ILE A 81 10.17 -8.84 26.99
CA ILE A 81 8.79 -9.30 27.19
C ILE A 81 8.86 -10.72 27.82
N SER A 82 8.23 -10.91 28.98
CA SER A 82 8.12 -12.27 29.53
C SER A 82 7.32 -13.17 28.59
N VAL A 83 7.58 -14.49 28.62
CA VAL A 83 6.87 -15.46 27.78
C VAL A 83 5.36 -15.37 27.97
N ASP A 84 4.91 -15.24 29.22
CA ASP A 84 3.49 -15.09 29.55
C ASP A 84 2.90 -13.77 28.98
N ALA A 85 3.65 -12.68 28.99
CA ALA A 85 3.21 -11.42 28.43
C ALA A 85 3.24 -11.46 26.89
N ALA A 86 4.20 -12.11 26.29
CA ALA A 86 4.33 -12.22 24.83
C ALA A 86 3.15 -12.99 24.20
N THR A 87 2.58 -13.97 24.91
CA THR A 87 1.47 -14.80 24.42
C THR A 87 0.08 -14.21 24.71
N LYS A 88 -0.01 -13.20 25.59
CA LYS A 88 -1.28 -12.53 25.92
C LYS A 88 -1.55 -11.36 24.98
N THR A 89 -2.84 -11.09 24.78
CA THR A 89 -3.26 -9.89 24.02
C THR A 89 -2.89 -8.64 24.82
N VAL A 90 -2.26 -7.69 24.14
CA VAL A 90 -1.81 -6.42 24.75
C VAL A 90 -2.98 -5.45 24.90
N ASP A 91 -2.92 -4.64 25.96
CA ASP A 91 -3.80 -3.49 26.14
C ASP A 91 -3.81 -2.59 24.89
N SER A 92 -4.98 -2.08 24.56
CA SER A 92 -5.18 -1.17 23.42
C SER A 92 -4.27 0.07 23.45
N ASN A 93 -3.82 0.45 24.66
CA ASN A 93 -2.96 1.62 24.88
C ASN A 93 -1.45 1.35 24.81
N ALA A 94 -1.02 0.08 24.70
CA ALA A 94 0.40 -0.23 24.60
C ALA A 94 1.02 0.29 23.29
N PRO A 95 2.30 0.72 23.30
CA PRO A 95 3.00 1.12 22.10
C PRO A 95 2.99 0.02 21.04
N GLN A 96 2.64 0.38 19.81
CA GLN A 96 2.57 -0.54 18.68
C GLN A 96 3.82 -0.40 17.82
N ARG A 97 4.37 -1.54 17.40
CA ARG A 97 5.44 -1.60 16.41
C ARG A 97 4.89 -2.03 15.06
N VAL A 98 5.33 -1.34 14.02
CA VAL A 98 4.99 -1.68 12.63
C VAL A 98 6.29 -1.89 11.87
N LEU A 99 6.50 -3.10 11.35
CA LEU A 99 7.62 -3.42 10.47
C LEU A 99 7.14 -3.35 9.03
N VAL A 100 7.78 -2.51 8.23
CA VAL A 100 7.49 -2.36 6.80
C VAL A 100 8.55 -3.13 6.02
N ALA A 101 8.16 -4.22 5.39
CA ALA A 101 9.02 -4.99 4.50
C ALA A 101 8.90 -4.43 3.08
N PHE A 102 9.90 -3.65 2.68
CA PHE A 102 10.11 -3.23 1.31
C PHE A 102 10.84 -4.34 0.57
N ASP A 103 10.52 -4.47 -0.70
CA ASP A 103 11.13 -5.39 -1.63
C ASP A 103 10.81 -6.87 -1.38
N SER A 104 9.86 -7.30 -2.13
CA SER A 104 9.38 -8.68 -2.15
C SER A 104 10.35 -9.66 -2.82
N HIS A 105 11.34 -9.20 -3.57
CA HIS A 105 12.32 -10.08 -4.22
C HIS A 105 13.21 -10.78 -3.21
N ALA A 106 13.70 -10.00 -2.25
CA ALA A 106 14.60 -10.48 -1.21
C ALA A 106 13.86 -11.16 -0.05
N THR A 107 12.55 -10.87 0.14
CA THR A 107 11.76 -11.50 1.21
C THR A 107 11.17 -12.82 0.75
N GLY A 108 11.85 -13.92 1.05
CA GLY A 108 11.38 -15.27 0.75
C GLY A 108 10.12 -15.66 1.53
N LEU A 109 9.48 -16.75 1.10
CA LEU A 109 8.29 -17.27 1.82
C LEU A 109 8.61 -17.61 3.28
N ARG A 110 9.82 -18.12 3.54
CA ARG A 110 10.26 -18.49 4.89
C ARG A 110 10.31 -17.29 5.83
N GLU A 111 10.86 -16.16 5.38
CA GLU A 111 10.93 -14.92 6.12
C GLU A 111 9.52 -14.38 6.42
N VAL A 112 8.63 -14.40 5.43
CA VAL A 112 7.25 -13.99 5.61
C VAL A 112 6.50 -14.88 6.59
N GLN A 113 6.73 -16.20 6.55
CA GLN A 113 6.17 -17.14 7.52
C GLN A 113 6.66 -16.86 8.95
N LEU A 114 7.95 -16.49 9.13
CA LEU A 114 8.47 -16.08 10.44
C LEU A 114 7.80 -14.78 10.92
N MET A 115 7.63 -13.80 10.03
CA MET A 115 6.90 -12.56 10.36
C MET A 115 5.46 -12.86 10.78
N ALA A 116 4.78 -13.74 10.05
CA ALA A 116 3.41 -14.15 10.37
C ALA A 116 3.32 -14.86 11.73
N ARG A 117 4.31 -15.71 12.08
CA ARG A 117 4.40 -16.34 13.39
C ARG A 117 4.58 -15.31 14.51
N LEU A 118 5.44 -14.32 14.33
CA LEU A 118 5.60 -13.24 15.32
C LEU A 118 4.27 -12.55 15.63
N VAL A 119 3.50 -12.22 14.60
CA VAL A 119 2.20 -11.55 14.75
C VAL A 119 1.16 -12.46 15.42
N ARG A 120 1.14 -13.73 15.04
CA ARG A 120 0.10 -14.69 15.48
C ARG A 120 0.40 -15.30 16.86
N ASP A 121 1.65 -15.75 17.03
CA ASP A 121 2.03 -16.56 18.18
C ASP A 121 2.49 -15.69 19.37
N PHE A 122 2.88 -14.44 19.10
CA PHE A 122 3.32 -13.46 20.08
C PHE A 122 2.53 -12.15 20.03
N PRO A 123 1.21 -12.17 20.23
CA PRO A 123 0.39 -10.97 20.18
C PRO A 123 0.84 -9.90 21.17
N GLY A 124 1.45 -10.30 22.30
CA GLY A 124 2.04 -9.40 23.30
C GLY A 124 3.20 -8.56 22.83
N ALA A 125 3.88 -8.95 21.73
CA ALA A 125 4.90 -8.12 21.09
C ALA A 125 4.30 -6.87 20.41
N ASN A 126 2.98 -6.79 20.29
CA ASN A 126 2.22 -5.70 19.66
C ASN A 126 2.81 -5.24 18.32
N THR A 127 3.26 -6.21 17.53
CA THR A 127 3.93 -5.98 16.23
C THR A 127 2.96 -6.25 15.09
N ARG A 128 3.01 -5.39 14.06
CA ARG A 128 2.28 -5.55 12.78
C ARG A 128 3.26 -5.51 11.64
N ILE A 129 2.92 -6.16 10.55
CA ILE A 129 3.75 -6.23 9.35
C ILE A 129 3.03 -5.54 8.20
N ILE A 130 3.74 -4.70 7.47
CA ILE A 130 3.29 -4.18 6.18
C ILE A 130 4.17 -4.83 5.11
N LEU A 131 3.56 -5.57 4.20
CA LEU A 131 4.23 -6.17 3.05
C LEU A 131 3.94 -5.31 1.81
N LEU A 132 4.98 -4.90 1.11
CA LEU A 132 4.88 -4.27 -0.21
C LEU A 132 5.30 -5.32 -1.25
N LEU A 133 4.33 -5.85 -1.99
CA LEU A 133 4.51 -7.01 -2.87
C LEU A 133 4.32 -6.61 -4.35
N ASP A 134 5.41 -6.56 -5.11
CA ASP A 134 5.33 -6.47 -6.57
C ASP A 134 4.88 -7.81 -7.15
N LYS A 135 3.70 -7.82 -7.77
CA LYS A 135 3.08 -9.03 -8.33
C LYS A 135 3.87 -9.64 -9.50
N ARG A 136 4.69 -8.84 -10.21
CA ARG A 136 5.49 -9.32 -11.34
C ARG A 136 6.72 -10.08 -10.88
N SER A 137 7.27 -9.68 -9.78
CA SER A 137 8.57 -10.14 -9.30
C SER A 137 8.47 -11.06 -8.09
N SER A 138 7.45 -10.89 -7.25
CA SER A 138 7.28 -11.70 -6.05
C SER A 138 6.74 -13.08 -6.39
N THR A 139 7.51 -14.10 -6.02
CA THR A 139 7.03 -15.47 -6.09
C THR A 139 6.11 -15.79 -4.92
N GLN A 140 5.12 -16.67 -5.15
CA GLN A 140 4.26 -17.22 -4.11
C GLN A 140 3.48 -16.17 -3.29
N VAL A 141 3.03 -15.09 -3.95
CA VAL A 141 2.32 -13.96 -3.30
C VAL A 141 1.16 -14.44 -2.43
N GLU A 142 0.32 -15.32 -2.95
CA GLU A 142 -0.85 -15.84 -2.21
C GLU A 142 -0.42 -16.61 -0.95
N LYS A 143 0.59 -17.48 -1.04
CA LYS A 143 1.12 -18.21 0.12
C LYS A 143 1.73 -17.29 1.18
N LYS A 144 2.34 -16.17 0.75
CA LYS A 144 2.86 -15.15 1.67
C LYS A 144 1.74 -14.49 2.46
N ILE A 145 0.61 -14.17 1.81
CA ILE A 145 -0.55 -13.58 2.47
C ILE A 145 -1.26 -14.60 3.36
N GLU A 146 -1.48 -15.82 2.85
CA GLU A 146 -2.11 -16.92 3.58
C GLU A 146 -1.39 -17.27 4.89
N ALA A 147 -0.07 -17.08 4.97
CA ALA A 147 0.71 -17.32 6.19
C ALA A 147 0.19 -16.51 7.39
N PHE A 148 -0.42 -15.34 7.16
CA PHE A 148 -1.00 -14.50 8.22
C PHE A 148 -2.45 -14.89 8.59
N GLY A 149 -3.12 -15.72 7.77
CA GLY A 149 -4.51 -16.08 7.98
C GLY A 149 -5.42 -14.84 8.02
N ASN A 150 -6.21 -14.71 9.09
CA ASN A 150 -7.12 -13.57 9.29
C ASN A 150 -6.45 -12.35 9.96
N LYS A 151 -5.12 -12.34 10.09
CA LYS A 151 -4.35 -11.25 10.72
C LYS A 151 -3.77 -10.26 9.73
N ILE A 152 -4.23 -10.27 8.48
CA ILE A 152 -3.75 -9.38 7.44
C ILE A 152 -4.92 -8.87 6.58
N VAL A 153 -4.87 -7.59 6.24
CA VAL A 153 -5.74 -6.99 5.23
C VAL A 153 -4.98 -6.81 3.93
N ARG A 154 -5.66 -6.94 2.80
CA ARG A 154 -5.08 -6.87 1.46
C ARG A 154 -5.61 -5.68 0.69
N TRP A 155 -4.73 -4.98 0.00
CA TRP A 155 -5.09 -3.98 -1.00
C TRP A 155 -4.34 -4.23 -2.30
N ASP A 156 -5.07 -4.63 -3.34
CA ASP A 156 -4.57 -4.70 -4.72
C ASP A 156 -4.68 -3.33 -5.36
N ILE A 157 -3.52 -2.74 -5.64
CA ILE A 157 -3.39 -1.40 -6.23
C ILE A 157 -3.25 -1.57 -7.74
N SER A 158 -4.19 -1.04 -8.48
CA SER A 158 -4.17 -1.06 -9.95
C SER A 158 -3.62 0.25 -10.50
N THR A 159 -2.87 0.17 -11.59
CA THR A 159 -2.44 1.34 -12.35
C THR A 159 -3.67 2.12 -12.83
N PRO A 160 -3.69 3.45 -12.71
CA PRO A 160 -4.79 4.26 -13.20
C PRO A 160 -4.95 4.10 -14.72
N THR A 161 -6.19 4.09 -15.16
CA THR A 161 -6.52 4.07 -16.58
C THR A 161 -6.17 5.41 -17.23
N GLN A 162 -6.07 5.43 -18.57
CA GLN A 162 -5.84 6.68 -19.32
C GLN A 162 -6.90 7.75 -19.00
N ARG A 163 -8.14 7.33 -18.82
CA ARG A 163 -9.25 8.24 -18.46
C ARG A 163 -9.05 8.83 -17.06
N GLU A 164 -8.73 8.00 -16.06
CA GLU A 164 -8.47 8.46 -14.69
C GLU A 164 -7.26 9.42 -14.67
N ALA A 165 -6.21 9.10 -15.42
CA ALA A 165 -5.03 9.95 -15.55
C ALA A 165 -5.35 11.31 -16.21
N SER A 166 -6.18 11.31 -17.26
CA SER A 166 -6.59 12.55 -17.94
C SER A 166 -7.42 13.45 -17.02
N VAL A 167 -8.33 12.88 -16.23
CA VAL A 167 -9.11 13.65 -15.25
C VAL A 167 -8.19 14.25 -14.20
N LEU A 168 -7.27 13.46 -13.66
CA LEU A 168 -6.32 13.91 -12.64
C LEU A 168 -5.42 15.05 -13.15
N LEU A 169 -4.96 14.99 -14.41
CA LEU A 169 -4.20 16.06 -15.04
C LEU A 169 -5.04 17.33 -15.15
N SER A 170 -6.27 17.24 -15.68
CA SER A 170 -7.15 18.40 -15.81
C SER A 170 -7.45 19.08 -14.47
N GLU A 171 -7.67 18.31 -13.41
CA GLU A 171 -7.85 18.83 -12.06
C GLU A 171 -6.56 19.51 -11.54
N SER A 172 -5.40 18.95 -11.88
CA SER A 172 -4.11 19.49 -11.44
C SER A 172 -3.70 20.79 -12.16
N GLU A 173 -4.18 21.02 -13.38
CA GLU A 173 -4.00 22.28 -14.10
C GLU A 173 -4.62 23.46 -13.32
N LEU A 174 -5.79 23.25 -12.72
CA LEU A 174 -6.47 24.28 -11.92
C LEU A 174 -5.70 24.67 -10.65
N THR A 175 -4.81 23.79 -10.17
CA THR A 175 -4.00 24.01 -8.96
C THR A 175 -2.55 24.35 -9.27
N GLY A 176 -2.15 24.40 -10.55
CA GLY A 176 -0.78 24.64 -10.98
C GLY A 176 0.20 23.49 -10.71
N MET A 177 -0.31 22.27 -10.43
CA MET A 177 0.49 21.08 -10.10
C MET A 177 0.58 20.05 -11.25
N GLU A 178 0.16 20.44 -12.44
CA GLU A 178 0.15 19.56 -13.63
C GLU A 178 1.52 18.91 -13.90
N PRO A 179 2.66 19.62 -13.85
CA PRO A 179 3.97 19.01 -14.11
C PRO A 179 4.33 17.90 -13.12
N GLU A 180 4.04 18.12 -11.83
CA GLU A 180 4.32 17.17 -10.78
C GLU A 180 3.42 15.92 -10.89
N VAL A 181 2.14 16.11 -11.19
CA VAL A 181 1.17 15.03 -11.39
C VAL A 181 1.52 14.23 -12.64
N ARG A 182 1.91 14.88 -13.74
CA ARG A 182 2.39 14.22 -14.95
C ARG A 182 3.58 13.32 -14.67
N LYS A 183 4.59 13.84 -14.00
CA LYS A 183 5.77 13.07 -13.60
C LYS A 183 5.41 11.89 -12.67
N ALA A 184 4.47 12.09 -11.75
CA ALA A 184 4.00 11.03 -10.86
C ALA A 184 3.28 9.92 -11.64
N LEU A 185 2.44 10.26 -12.62
CA LEU A 185 1.76 9.30 -13.49
C LEU A 185 2.75 8.50 -14.35
N GLU A 186 3.76 9.14 -14.90
CA GLU A 186 4.84 8.48 -15.65
C GLU A 186 5.61 7.49 -14.75
N ASN A 187 5.94 7.89 -13.53
CA ASN A 187 6.64 7.04 -12.55
C ASN A 187 5.85 5.79 -12.17
N VAL A 188 4.53 5.84 -12.20
CA VAL A 188 3.68 4.66 -11.92
C VAL A 188 3.34 3.85 -13.18
N GLY A 189 3.92 4.21 -14.33
CA GLY A 189 3.81 3.46 -15.58
C GLY A 189 2.63 3.84 -16.47
N VAL A 190 2.05 5.04 -16.27
CA VAL A 190 1.01 5.57 -17.17
C VAL A 190 1.69 6.31 -18.33
N SER A 191 1.50 5.79 -19.55
CA SER A 191 1.95 6.51 -20.76
C SER A 191 0.97 7.63 -21.08
N LEU A 192 1.45 8.88 -21.05
CA LEU A 192 0.66 10.09 -21.33
C LEU A 192 0.83 10.55 -22.77
N ASP A 193 0.69 9.64 -23.74
CA ASP A 193 0.74 10.02 -25.14
C ASP A 193 -0.42 10.96 -25.50
N ALA A 194 -0.09 12.23 -25.73
CA ALA A 194 -1.04 13.31 -26.06
C ALA A 194 -1.95 12.95 -27.25
N LYS A 195 -1.48 12.14 -28.20
CA LYS A 195 -2.27 11.65 -29.34
C LYS A 195 -3.37 10.68 -28.95
N LEU A 196 -3.12 9.80 -27.96
CA LEU A 196 -4.11 8.81 -27.49
C LEU A 196 -5.16 9.48 -26.58
N ALA A 197 -4.77 10.43 -25.76
CA ALA A 197 -5.70 11.20 -24.91
C ALA A 197 -6.67 12.05 -25.76
N LEU A 198 -6.17 12.70 -26.81
CA LEU A 198 -7.00 13.49 -27.73
C LEU A 198 -7.95 12.60 -28.53
N ALA A 199 -7.50 11.45 -28.99
CA ALA A 199 -8.33 10.48 -29.72
C ALA A 199 -9.44 9.86 -28.84
N ALA A 200 -9.15 9.62 -27.56
CA ALA A 200 -10.13 9.10 -26.60
C ALA A 200 -11.19 10.18 -26.23
N SER A 201 -10.77 11.44 -26.07
CA SER A 201 -11.66 12.59 -25.83
C SER A 201 -12.57 12.85 -27.01
N ASN A 202 -12.05 12.84 -28.23
CA ASN A 202 -12.86 13.07 -29.45
C ASN A 202 -13.86 11.93 -29.69
N ARG A 203 -13.51 10.67 -29.38
CA ARG A 203 -14.45 9.53 -29.45
C ARG A 203 -15.58 9.64 -28.42
N ALA A 204 -15.30 10.13 -27.22
CA ALA A 204 -16.29 10.32 -26.18
C ALA A 204 -17.26 11.45 -26.52
N ILE A 205 -16.76 12.55 -27.09
CA ILE A 205 -17.57 13.69 -27.56
C ILE A 205 -18.48 13.26 -28.71
N ASN A 206 -17.94 12.60 -29.73
CA ASN A 206 -18.74 12.14 -30.89
C ASN A 206 -19.81 11.13 -30.47
N LYS A 207 -19.54 10.24 -29.50
CA LYS A 207 -20.53 9.29 -29.01
C LYS A 207 -21.65 9.98 -28.20
N ALA A 208 -21.31 11.00 -27.42
CA ALA A 208 -22.30 11.80 -26.69
C ALA A 208 -23.22 12.60 -27.66
N GLU A 209 -22.65 13.16 -28.72
CA GLU A 209 -23.40 13.87 -29.77
C GLU A 209 -24.34 12.92 -30.54
N GLU A 210 -23.90 11.70 -30.85
CA GLU A 210 -24.75 10.67 -31.51
C GLU A 210 -25.88 10.20 -30.60
N GLU A 211 -25.64 10.07 -29.28
CA GLU A 211 -26.68 9.70 -28.33
C GLU A 211 -27.69 10.83 -28.10
N MET A 212 -27.27 12.09 -28.12
CA MET A 212 -28.20 13.23 -28.06
C MET A 212 -29.06 13.35 -29.30
N GLN A 213 -28.52 13.16 -30.52
CA GLN A 213 -29.31 13.18 -31.76
C GLN A 213 -30.31 12.01 -31.88
N LYS A 214 -30.06 10.88 -31.24
CA LYS A 214 -30.96 9.72 -31.18
C LYS A 214 -32.14 9.93 -30.22
N ASN A 215 -32.01 10.82 -29.24
CA ASN A 215 -33.08 11.12 -28.29
C ASN A 215 -33.99 12.29 -28.72
N GLU A 216 -33.66 12.99 -29.80
CA GLU A 216 -34.48 14.09 -30.36
C GLU A 216 -35.32 13.68 -31.56
N ASN A 217 -35.27 12.43 -32.01
CA ASN A 217 -36.11 11.84 -33.06
C ASN A 217 -37.01 10.76 -32.48
#